data_72997956b2d6e14e3d9ba877c2c0f22d
#
_entry.id   72997956b2d6e14e3d9ba877c2c0f22d
#
_cell.length_a   1.000
_cell.length_b   1.000
_cell.length_c   1.000
_cell.angle_alpha   90.00
_cell.angle_beta   90.00
_cell.angle_gamma   90.00
#
_symmetry.space_group_name_H-M   'P 1'
#
loop_
_entity.id
_entity.type
_entity.pdbx_description
1 polymer ?
#
loop_
_entity_poly.entity_id
_entity_poly.type
_entity_poly.pdbx_seq_one_letter_code
_entity_poly.pdbx_strand_id
1 'polypeptide(L)'
;MRKPILDLKGREIRNSGGWMPGMALQNANGDVDPSGLGFDYAIRTTTFIRANVISQKFYTVPPADFMSVEVGNGAWMEKITQNIQYNVAGQFETGVINVGKGNTELDLVDAGITTQDSTILTWAKGYMWSIPEIQKALASNNWDAVAAKVEALKKNWDLGIQDMAFLGSRSLQASVPGLLTNTNVTKDTTNITANISGLSANDFQTLVAALLGAYFTNSNGTEMPNTFLMPMNDYLGMAAAASSAYPMNSKLEYLLKAFKEITGNAGFKIKGLAYCQSTFNAGRSTALGADGLQRYCLYNNNAETCRMDIPVDFAIAAPGTADNFYWKGVAYGQFTGCSIYRPAEILYFDHAA
;
A
#
# COMPACT_ATOMS: atom_id res chain seq x y z
N MET A 1 57.96 -31.27 6.78
CA MET A 1 57.44 -30.06 6.09
C MET A 1 56.05 -30.36 5.57
N ARG A 2 55.05 -29.63 6.01
CA ARG A 2 53.68 -29.78 5.45
C ARG A 2 53.68 -29.19 4.04
N LYS A 3 53.15 -29.92 3.08
CA LYS A 3 52.98 -29.41 1.72
C LYS A 3 52.01 -28.24 1.75
N PRO A 4 52.27 -27.13 1.01
CA PRO A 4 51.37 -26.02 0.94
C PRO A 4 50.06 -26.44 0.29
N ILE A 5 48.93 -25.95 0.81
CA ILE A 5 47.61 -26.12 0.19
C ILE A 5 47.51 -25.07 -0.91
N LEU A 6 47.26 -25.50 -2.10
CA LEU A 6 47.13 -24.62 -3.27
C LEU A 6 45.65 -24.46 -3.65
N ASP A 7 45.26 -23.26 -4.09
CA ASP A 7 43.96 -23.03 -4.66
C ASP A 7 43.83 -23.66 -6.07
N LEU A 8 42.63 -23.63 -6.67
CA LEU A 8 42.38 -24.15 -8.01
C LEU A 8 43.20 -23.47 -9.13
N LYS A 9 43.87 -22.35 -8.83
CA LYS A 9 44.78 -21.62 -9.72
C LYS A 9 46.26 -21.86 -9.37
N GLY A 10 46.55 -22.82 -8.50
CA GLY A 10 47.93 -23.17 -8.10
C GLY A 10 48.57 -22.16 -7.18
N ARG A 11 47.84 -21.27 -6.52
CA ARG A 11 48.36 -20.28 -5.58
C ARG A 11 48.36 -20.86 -4.17
N GLU A 12 49.45 -20.63 -3.42
CA GLU A 12 49.55 -21.06 -2.03
C GLU A 12 48.55 -20.32 -1.14
N ILE A 13 47.69 -21.06 -0.47
CA ILE A 13 46.76 -20.53 0.52
C ILE A 13 47.53 -20.38 1.84
N ARG A 14 47.88 -19.13 2.21
CA ARG A 14 48.56 -18.80 3.44
C ARG A 14 47.58 -18.47 4.55
N ASN A 15 47.87 -19.00 5.72
CA ASN A 15 47.16 -18.60 6.92
C ASN A 15 47.66 -17.21 7.37
N SER A 16 46.97 -16.16 6.96
CA SER A 16 47.28 -14.77 7.33
C SER A 16 46.60 -14.33 8.64
N GLY A 17 46.24 -15.24 9.52
CA GLY A 17 45.48 -14.95 10.74
C GLY A 17 44.00 -14.67 10.47
N GLY A 18 43.57 -14.72 9.22
CA GLY A 18 42.17 -14.66 8.79
C GLY A 18 41.58 -16.06 8.60
N TRP A 19 40.29 -16.11 8.50
CA TRP A 19 39.57 -17.34 8.22
C TRP A 19 39.97 -17.93 6.84
N MET A 20 40.41 -19.19 6.87
CA MET A 20 40.74 -19.92 5.65
C MET A 20 39.64 -20.96 5.33
N PRO A 21 39.05 -20.92 4.14
CA PRO A 21 38.01 -21.89 3.75
C PRO A 21 38.41 -23.35 3.99
N GLY A 22 39.68 -23.72 3.79
CA GLY A 22 40.12 -25.09 3.98
C GLY A 22 40.33 -25.54 5.44
N MET A 23 40.45 -24.60 6.39
CA MET A 23 40.65 -24.97 7.81
C MET A 23 39.33 -25.16 8.57
N ALA A 24 38.24 -24.54 8.09
CA ALA A 24 36.93 -24.69 8.72
C ALA A 24 36.27 -26.05 8.41
N LEU A 25 36.84 -26.81 7.50
CA LEU A 25 36.30 -28.09 7.02
C LEU A 25 36.93 -29.30 7.72
N GLN A 26 37.92 -29.08 8.54
CA GLN A 26 38.62 -30.14 9.25
C GLN A 26 38.40 -30.00 10.75
N ASN A 27 38.03 -31.08 11.41
CA ASN A 27 37.99 -31.15 12.86
C ASN A 27 39.44 -31.09 13.45
N ALA A 28 39.58 -31.07 14.76
CA ALA A 28 40.89 -31.01 15.45
C ALA A 28 41.84 -32.16 15.06
N ASN A 29 41.35 -33.25 14.51
CA ASN A 29 42.10 -34.40 14.05
C ASN A 29 42.48 -34.35 12.56
N GLY A 30 41.98 -33.34 11.81
CA GLY A 30 42.26 -33.15 10.42
C GLY A 30 41.26 -33.87 9.49
N ASP A 31 40.18 -34.45 10.03
CA ASP A 31 39.11 -35.09 9.25
C ASP A 31 38.09 -34.03 8.79
N VAL A 32 37.49 -34.29 7.66
CA VAL A 32 36.40 -33.43 7.12
C VAL A 32 35.17 -33.54 8.03
N ASP A 33 34.70 -32.40 8.55
CA ASP A 33 33.50 -32.38 9.38
C ASP A 33 32.26 -32.60 8.51
N PRO A 34 31.54 -33.76 8.66
CA PRO A 34 30.37 -34.04 7.84
C PRO A 34 29.11 -33.28 8.25
N SER A 35 29.12 -32.54 9.37
CA SER A 35 27.91 -32.02 10.00
C SER A 35 27.52 -30.59 9.63
N GLY A 36 27.99 -30.04 8.53
CA GLY A 36 27.54 -28.73 8.08
C GLY A 36 28.54 -27.99 7.19
N LEU A 37 29.75 -27.69 7.69
CA LEU A 37 30.73 -26.95 6.90
C LEU A 37 31.35 -27.81 5.80
N GLY A 38 31.47 -29.13 6.01
CA GLY A 38 31.94 -30.08 5.00
C GLY A 38 30.98 -30.22 3.82
N PHE A 39 29.68 -30.15 4.08
CA PHE A 39 28.67 -30.20 3.05
C PHE A 39 28.68 -28.94 2.17
N ASP A 40 28.85 -27.78 2.79
CA ASP A 40 28.98 -26.52 2.07
C ASP A 40 30.23 -26.48 1.18
N TYR A 41 31.31 -27.08 1.61
CA TYR A 41 32.52 -27.19 0.79
C TYR A 41 32.33 -28.13 -0.41
N ALA A 42 31.71 -29.28 -0.20
CA ALA A 42 31.39 -30.21 -1.27
C ALA A 42 30.46 -29.60 -2.32
N ILE A 43 29.44 -28.85 -1.89
CA ILE A 43 28.56 -28.10 -2.79
C ILE A 43 29.34 -27.06 -3.59
N ARG A 44 30.28 -26.33 -2.97
CA ARG A 44 31.07 -25.31 -3.65
C ARG A 44 32.10 -25.86 -4.64
N THR A 45 32.64 -27.05 -4.38
CA THR A 45 33.63 -27.69 -5.27
C THR A 45 32.97 -28.36 -6.48
N THR A 46 31.72 -28.79 -6.35
CA THR A 46 30.99 -29.51 -7.39
C THR A 46 29.96 -28.65 -8.12
N THR A 47 29.55 -27.52 -7.51
CA THR A 47 28.49 -26.66 -8.03
C THR A 47 29.01 -25.26 -8.30
N PHE A 48 28.79 -24.74 -9.51
CA PHE A 48 29.05 -23.33 -9.81
C PHE A 48 27.97 -22.46 -9.17
N ILE A 49 28.31 -21.76 -8.11
CA ILE A 49 27.40 -20.81 -7.44
C ILE A 49 27.57 -19.44 -8.08
N ARG A 50 26.51 -18.92 -8.67
CA ARG A 50 26.49 -17.57 -9.21
C ARG A 50 26.61 -16.53 -8.10
N ALA A 51 27.41 -15.50 -8.29
CA ALA A 51 27.58 -14.40 -7.35
C ALA A 51 26.33 -13.54 -7.18
N ASN A 52 25.41 -13.58 -8.16
CA ASN A 52 24.18 -12.81 -8.09
C ASN A 52 23.15 -13.49 -7.19
N VAL A 53 22.74 -12.79 -6.14
CA VAL A 53 21.59 -13.16 -5.29
C VAL A 53 20.31 -12.65 -5.95
N ILE A 54 19.38 -13.55 -6.27
CA ILE A 54 18.08 -13.15 -6.81
C ILE A 54 17.17 -12.80 -5.63
N SER A 55 16.81 -11.53 -5.52
CA SER A 55 15.86 -11.07 -4.51
C SER A 55 14.43 -11.40 -4.90
N GLN A 56 13.61 -11.75 -3.92
CA GLN A 56 12.19 -11.98 -4.12
C GLN A 56 11.48 -10.65 -4.44
N LYS A 57 10.68 -10.63 -5.52
CA LYS A 57 9.85 -9.48 -5.88
C LYS A 57 8.47 -9.59 -5.23
N PHE A 58 7.90 -8.45 -4.88
CA PHE A 58 6.57 -8.33 -4.31
C PHE A 58 5.74 -7.32 -5.09
N TYR A 59 4.42 -7.43 -4.97
CA TYR A 59 3.51 -6.43 -5.50
C TYR A 59 3.62 -5.16 -4.65
N THR A 60 4.15 -4.11 -5.24
CA THR A 60 4.31 -2.80 -4.59
C THR A 60 3.54 -1.76 -5.36
N VAL A 61 2.69 -1.02 -4.65
CA VAL A 61 1.88 0.07 -5.18
C VAL A 61 2.04 1.28 -4.28
N PRO A 62 2.62 2.39 -4.75
CA PRO A 62 2.78 3.58 -3.94
C PRO A 62 1.41 4.15 -3.53
N PRO A 63 1.11 4.35 -2.24
CA PRO A 63 -0.14 4.97 -1.81
C PRO A 63 -0.35 6.37 -2.40
N ALA A 64 0.74 7.11 -2.62
CA ALA A 64 0.71 8.46 -3.18
C ALA A 64 0.07 8.55 -4.59
N ASP A 65 0.01 7.45 -5.32
CA ASP A 65 -0.68 7.41 -6.61
C ASP A 65 -2.21 7.43 -6.47
N PHE A 66 -2.73 7.06 -5.29
CA PHE A 66 -4.15 6.82 -5.06
C PHE A 66 -4.77 7.77 -4.04
N MET A 67 -3.97 8.37 -3.18
CA MET A 67 -4.40 9.33 -2.17
C MET A 67 -3.29 10.33 -1.89
N SER A 68 -3.61 11.46 -1.28
CA SER A 68 -2.60 12.39 -0.79
C SER A 68 -1.83 11.78 0.37
N VAL A 69 -0.50 11.81 0.31
CA VAL A 69 0.37 11.33 1.39
C VAL A 69 1.20 12.50 1.90
N GLU A 70 1.11 12.77 3.19
CA GLU A 70 1.90 13.79 3.86
C GLU A 70 2.92 13.15 4.80
N VAL A 71 4.18 13.58 4.73
CA VAL A 71 5.28 12.99 5.48
C VAL A 71 5.91 14.05 6.39
N GLY A 72 6.19 13.68 7.64
CA GLY A 72 6.99 14.48 8.58
C GLY A 72 6.19 15.35 9.56
N ASN A 73 4.88 15.53 9.38
CA ASN A 73 4.05 16.31 10.28
C ASN A 73 3.45 15.45 11.41
N GLY A 74 3.48 15.95 12.66
CA GLY A 74 2.90 15.25 13.81
C GLY A 74 3.76 14.12 14.41
N ALA A 75 5.08 14.13 14.19
CA ALA A 75 5.98 13.13 14.75
C ALA A 75 5.85 13.02 16.27
N TRP A 76 5.74 11.78 16.78
CA TRP A 76 5.62 11.42 18.19
C TRP A 76 4.35 11.91 18.91
N MET A 77 3.33 12.30 18.14
CA MET A 77 2.00 12.57 18.66
C MET A 77 1.15 11.28 18.66
N GLU A 78 0.06 11.28 19.42
CA GLU A 78 -0.88 10.16 19.45
C GLU A 78 -1.95 10.27 18.37
N LYS A 79 -2.30 11.49 18.00
CA LYS A 79 -3.37 11.79 17.04
C LYS A 79 -3.03 13.01 16.20
N ILE A 80 -3.57 13.03 15.00
CA ILE A 80 -3.64 14.21 14.13
C ILE A 80 -5.09 14.63 14.07
N THR A 81 -5.37 15.87 14.42
CA THR A 81 -6.72 16.44 14.40
C THR A 81 -6.85 17.39 13.23
N GLN A 82 -7.82 17.11 12.35
CA GLN A 82 -8.18 18.00 11.24
C GLN A 82 -9.45 18.77 11.59
N ASN A 83 -9.40 20.08 11.47
CA ASN A 83 -10.56 20.96 11.62
C ASN A 83 -11.36 21.00 10.31
N ILE A 84 -12.65 20.76 10.41
CA ILE A 84 -13.58 20.81 9.29
C ILE A 84 -14.60 21.92 9.59
N GLN A 85 -14.64 22.93 8.75
CA GLN A 85 -15.62 24.02 8.87
C GLN A 85 -16.92 23.63 8.19
N TYR A 86 -18.04 23.89 8.82
CA TYR A 86 -19.35 23.80 8.22
C TYR A 86 -20.07 25.14 8.34
N ASN A 87 -20.87 25.45 7.33
CA ASN A 87 -21.66 26.66 7.26
C ASN A 87 -23.14 26.29 7.19
N VAL A 88 -23.94 26.92 8.02
CA VAL A 88 -25.40 26.78 8.04
C VAL A 88 -25.98 28.11 7.61
N ALA A 89 -26.39 28.21 6.35
CA ALA A 89 -26.88 29.46 5.77
C ALA A 89 -28.42 29.53 5.66
N GLY A 90 -29.14 28.45 6.10
CA GLY A 90 -30.60 28.38 5.90
C GLY A 90 -31.02 28.29 4.42
N GLN A 91 -32.26 28.58 4.13
CA GLN A 91 -32.77 28.63 2.75
C GLN A 91 -32.65 30.03 2.19
N PHE A 92 -32.29 30.15 0.90
CA PHE A 92 -32.17 31.45 0.24
C PHE A 92 -33.46 32.30 0.33
N GLU A 93 -34.62 31.65 0.26
CA GLU A 93 -35.92 32.31 0.30
C GLU A 93 -36.22 33.03 1.64
N THR A 94 -35.65 32.54 2.77
CA THR A 94 -35.82 33.16 4.08
C THR A 94 -35.12 34.52 4.17
N GLY A 95 -34.08 34.72 3.35
CA GLY A 95 -33.34 35.99 3.24
C GLY A 95 -33.98 37.01 2.27
N VAL A 96 -35.03 36.64 1.52
CA VAL A 96 -35.67 37.56 0.56
C VAL A 96 -36.62 38.50 1.30
N ILE A 97 -36.21 39.75 1.44
CA ILE A 97 -36.99 40.82 2.03
C ILE A 97 -37.84 41.44 0.93
N ASN A 98 -39.19 41.28 1.01
CA ASN A 98 -40.13 41.95 0.14
C ASN A 98 -40.51 43.31 0.76
N VAL A 99 -40.16 44.39 0.05
CA VAL A 99 -40.49 45.74 0.47
C VAL A 99 -42.01 45.93 0.43
N GLY A 100 -42.70 45.69 1.54
CA GLY A 100 -44.18 45.78 1.65
C GLY A 100 -44.80 44.76 2.60
N LYS A 101 -44.10 43.69 2.96
CA LYS A 101 -44.47 42.86 4.09
C LYS A 101 -43.45 43.11 5.21
N GLY A 102 -43.90 43.62 6.33
CA GLY A 102 -43.06 43.94 7.49
C GLY A 102 -42.42 42.72 8.12
N ASN A 103 -41.50 42.07 7.42
CA ASN A 103 -40.66 41.04 7.98
C ASN A 103 -39.44 41.75 8.56
N THR A 104 -39.45 41.95 9.86
CA THR A 104 -38.43 42.67 10.61
C THR A 104 -37.33 41.78 11.19
N GLU A 105 -37.47 40.47 11.09
CA GLU A 105 -36.46 39.52 11.55
C GLU A 105 -35.62 39.02 10.36
N LEU A 106 -34.31 39.29 10.46
CA LEU A 106 -33.33 38.74 9.53
C LEU A 106 -32.97 37.31 9.95
N ASP A 107 -32.96 36.40 9.01
CA ASP A 107 -32.45 35.05 9.24
C ASP A 107 -30.93 35.10 9.42
N LEU A 108 -30.43 34.42 10.45
CA LEU A 108 -29.02 34.46 10.81
C LEU A 108 -28.29 33.26 10.23
N VAL A 109 -27.14 33.54 9.66
CA VAL A 109 -26.21 32.49 9.19
C VAL A 109 -25.26 32.15 10.32
N ASP A 110 -25.05 30.86 10.54
CA ASP A 110 -24.08 30.37 11.52
C ASP A 110 -22.98 29.54 10.84
N ALA A 111 -21.81 29.55 11.44
CA ALA A 111 -20.67 28.75 11.00
C ALA A 111 -20.02 28.07 12.21
N GLY A 112 -19.77 26.79 12.11
CA GLY A 112 -19.12 26.02 13.15
C GLY A 112 -17.90 25.29 12.64
N ILE A 113 -17.10 24.82 13.59
CA ILE A 113 -15.94 23.96 13.33
C ILE A 113 -16.16 22.65 14.06
N THR A 114 -16.02 21.55 13.32
CA THR A 114 -15.92 20.21 13.89
C THR A 114 -14.52 19.67 13.69
N THR A 115 -14.15 18.68 14.47
CA THR A 115 -12.82 18.05 14.40
C THR A 115 -12.95 16.59 14.05
N GLN A 116 -12.04 16.13 13.22
CA GLN A 116 -11.86 14.70 12.93
C GLN A 116 -10.46 14.27 13.35
N ASP A 117 -10.40 13.25 14.19
CA ASP A 117 -9.15 12.70 14.70
C ASP A 117 -8.70 11.49 13.89
N SER A 118 -7.41 11.45 13.57
CA SER A 118 -6.73 10.32 12.95
C SER A 118 -5.70 9.76 13.93
N THR A 119 -5.82 8.49 14.29
CA THR A 119 -4.91 7.84 15.24
C THR A 119 -3.59 7.50 14.57
N ILE A 120 -2.48 7.86 15.23
CA ILE A 120 -1.13 7.50 14.80
C ILE A 120 -0.76 6.15 15.39
N LEU A 121 -0.27 5.25 14.54
CA LEU A 121 0.29 3.97 14.94
C LEU A 121 1.81 4.00 14.82
N THR A 122 2.48 3.45 15.83
CA THR A 122 3.93 3.28 15.81
C THR A 122 4.28 1.83 15.49
N TRP A 123 5.05 1.64 14.43
CA TRP A 123 5.61 0.35 14.06
C TRP A 123 7.07 0.29 14.46
N ALA A 124 7.49 -0.82 15.03
CA ALA A 124 8.89 -1.09 15.32
C ALA A 124 9.20 -2.58 15.15
N LYS A 125 10.32 -2.87 14.52
CA LYS A 125 10.86 -4.24 14.41
C LYS A 125 12.35 -4.26 14.69
N GLY A 126 12.77 -5.22 15.50
CA GLY A 126 14.17 -5.48 15.79
C GLY A 126 14.83 -6.43 14.80
N TYR A 127 16.11 -6.27 14.61
CA TYR A 127 16.98 -7.22 13.95
C TYR A 127 18.24 -7.44 14.79
N MET A 128 18.82 -8.61 14.67
CA MET A 128 19.97 -9.02 15.46
C MET A 128 20.95 -9.78 14.58
N TRP A 129 22.24 -9.66 14.90
CA TRP A 129 23.28 -10.47 14.29
C TRP A 129 24.37 -10.79 15.30
N SER A 130 25.09 -11.87 15.01
CA SER A 130 26.24 -12.32 15.81
C SER A 130 27.52 -12.28 14.98
N ILE A 131 28.69 -12.25 15.67
CA ILE A 131 30.01 -12.32 15.01
C ILE A 131 30.10 -13.56 14.10
N PRO A 132 29.75 -14.79 14.55
CA PRO A 132 29.82 -15.97 13.69
C PRO A 132 28.95 -15.89 12.44
N GLU A 133 27.77 -15.27 12.55
CA GLU A 133 26.87 -15.11 11.41
C GLU A 133 27.49 -14.24 10.31
N ILE A 134 28.12 -13.12 10.71
CA ILE A 134 28.80 -12.24 9.75
C ILE A 134 29.99 -12.98 9.11
N GLN A 135 30.79 -13.68 9.91
CA GLN A 135 31.95 -14.41 9.39
C GLN A 135 31.53 -15.51 8.40
N LYS A 136 30.46 -16.24 8.70
CA LYS A 136 29.89 -17.24 7.79
C LYS A 136 29.35 -16.63 6.50
N ALA A 137 28.67 -15.51 6.60
CA ALA A 137 28.12 -14.79 5.44
C ALA A 137 29.24 -14.28 4.51
N LEU A 138 30.29 -13.70 5.06
CA LEU A 138 31.48 -13.26 4.31
C LEU A 138 32.18 -14.45 3.63
N ALA A 139 32.31 -15.57 4.34
CA ALA A 139 32.93 -16.76 3.80
C ALA A 139 32.11 -17.41 2.69
N SER A 140 30.79 -17.33 2.79
CA SER A 140 29.92 -18.07 1.90
C SER A 140 29.73 -17.44 0.52
N ASN A 141 29.83 -16.17 0.33
CA ASN A 141 29.73 -15.54 -1.00
C ASN A 141 29.98 -14.01 -0.97
N ASN A 142 30.68 -13.53 0.04
CA ASN A 142 30.82 -12.09 0.30
C ASN A 142 29.44 -11.39 0.42
N TRP A 143 28.46 -12.09 1.01
CA TRP A 143 27.10 -11.59 1.17
C TRP A 143 26.98 -10.78 2.46
N ASP A 144 26.45 -9.56 2.36
CA ASP A 144 26.17 -8.73 3.53
C ASP A 144 24.82 -9.12 4.17
N ALA A 145 24.91 -9.98 5.18
CA ALA A 145 23.74 -10.44 5.93
C ALA A 145 23.03 -9.31 6.69
N VAL A 146 23.76 -8.28 7.12
CA VAL A 146 23.18 -7.15 7.86
C VAL A 146 22.38 -6.26 6.91
N ALA A 147 22.94 -5.90 5.77
CA ALA A 147 22.25 -5.14 4.73
C ALA A 147 20.99 -5.86 4.25
N ALA A 148 21.05 -7.18 4.05
CA ALA A 148 19.89 -7.98 3.65
C ALA A 148 18.77 -7.98 4.70
N LYS A 149 19.11 -8.00 6.01
CA LYS A 149 18.13 -7.89 7.10
C LYS A 149 17.46 -6.51 7.13
N VAL A 150 18.25 -5.46 6.92
CA VAL A 150 17.73 -4.07 6.84
C VAL A 150 16.82 -3.90 5.62
N GLU A 151 17.20 -4.44 4.47
CA GLU A 151 16.37 -4.43 3.27
C GLU A 151 15.05 -5.19 3.48
N ALA A 152 15.09 -6.33 4.17
CA ALA A 152 13.90 -7.09 4.52
C ALA A 152 12.97 -6.31 5.47
N LEU A 153 13.52 -5.52 6.41
CA LEU A 153 12.74 -4.65 7.28
C LEU A 153 12.09 -3.50 6.50
N LYS A 154 12.85 -2.83 5.63
CA LYS A 154 12.30 -1.78 4.77
C LYS A 154 11.16 -2.32 3.90
N LYS A 155 11.36 -3.48 3.28
CA LYS A 155 10.34 -4.15 2.50
C LYS A 155 9.08 -4.50 3.30
N ASN A 156 9.24 -4.95 4.54
CA ASN A 156 8.11 -5.19 5.44
C ASN A 156 7.37 -3.89 5.79
N TRP A 157 8.10 -2.79 5.97
CA TRP A 157 7.53 -1.46 6.16
C TRP A 157 6.73 -1.01 4.94
N ASP A 158 7.33 -1.03 3.75
CA ASP A 158 6.69 -0.58 2.51
C ASP A 158 5.39 -1.36 2.22
N LEU A 159 5.41 -2.70 2.41
CA LEU A 159 4.22 -3.52 2.26
C LEU A 159 3.17 -3.25 3.36
N GLY A 160 3.63 -3.00 4.58
CA GLY A 160 2.75 -2.65 5.70
C GLY A 160 2.03 -1.31 5.49
N ILE A 161 2.75 -0.28 5.06
CA ILE A 161 2.18 1.02 4.72
C ILE A 161 1.15 0.90 3.60
N GLN A 162 1.45 0.10 2.58
CA GLN A 162 0.54 -0.19 1.48
C GLN A 162 -0.75 -0.87 1.96
N ASP A 163 -0.65 -1.90 2.80
CA ASP A 163 -1.81 -2.58 3.39
C ASP A 163 -2.63 -1.60 4.26
N MET A 164 -1.97 -0.76 5.06
CA MET A 164 -2.65 0.24 5.90
C MET A 164 -3.34 1.33 5.08
N ALA A 165 -2.75 1.77 4.00
CA ALA A 165 -3.33 2.77 3.12
C ALA A 165 -4.65 2.29 2.48
N PHE A 166 -4.68 1.04 2.00
CA PHE A 166 -5.84 0.53 1.26
C PHE A 166 -6.85 -0.21 2.14
N LEU A 167 -6.40 -1.06 3.05
CA LEU A 167 -7.27 -1.92 3.89
C LEU A 167 -7.38 -1.46 5.34
N GLY A 168 -6.46 -0.62 5.81
CA GLY A 168 -6.40 -0.21 7.21
C GLY A 168 -5.95 -1.32 8.17
N SER A 169 -6.01 -1.05 9.46
CA SER A 169 -5.63 -2.01 10.48
C SER A 169 -6.75 -3.04 10.70
N ARG A 170 -6.43 -4.31 10.56
CA ARG A 170 -7.39 -5.40 10.79
C ARG A 170 -7.95 -5.41 12.23
N SER A 171 -7.13 -5.09 13.22
CA SER A 171 -7.52 -5.09 14.63
C SER A 171 -8.15 -3.79 15.11
N LEU A 172 -7.82 -2.66 14.45
CA LEU A 172 -8.23 -1.30 14.82
C LEU A 172 -8.98 -0.61 13.68
N GLN A 173 -9.76 -1.36 12.88
CA GLN A 173 -10.37 -0.87 11.65
C GLN A 173 -11.30 0.33 11.86
N ALA A 174 -11.98 0.41 12.99
CA ALA A 174 -12.84 1.55 13.33
C ALA A 174 -12.05 2.85 13.52
N SER A 175 -10.83 2.76 14.06
CA SER A 175 -9.98 3.92 14.36
C SER A 175 -8.95 4.20 13.25
N VAL A 176 -8.58 3.16 12.48
CA VAL A 176 -7.55 3.22 11.44
C VAL A 176 -8.08 2.51 10.17
N PRO A 177 -9.08 3.10 9.50
CA PRO A 177 -9.60 2.55 8.24
C PRO A 177 -8.61 2.78 7.10
N GLY A 178 -8.73 1.97 6.05
CA GLY A 178 -8.07 2.21 4.77
C GLY A 178 -8.99 2.87 3.76
N LEU A 179 -8.45 3.22 2.60
CA LEU A 179 -9.23 3.84 1.50
C LEU A 179 -10.44 2.98 1.07
N LEU A 180 -10.31 1.66 1.13
CA LEU A 180 -11.36 0.73 0.68
C LEU A 180 -12.24 0.19 1.82
N THR A 181 -12.00 0.58 3.07
CA THR A 181 -12.64 -0.07 4.21
C THR A 181 -13.31 0.89 5.18
N ASN A 182 -13.40 2.17 4.81
CA ASN A 182 -14.03 3.16 5.66
C ASN A 182 -15.55 2.92 5.73
N THR A 183 -16.07 2.85 6.96
CA THR A 183 -17.48 2.56 7.23
C THR A 183 -18.40 3.75 6.98
N ASN A 184 -17.86 4.97 6.94
CA ASN A 184 -18.64 6.19 6.70
C ASN A 184 -18.91 6.44 5.21
N VAL A 185 -18.26 5.67 4.33
CA VAL A 185 -18.46 5.77 2.88
C VAL A 185 -19.65 4.92 2.47
N THR A 186 -20.51 5.50 1.64
CA THR A 186 -21.70 4.82 1.10
C THR A 186 -21.28 3.64 0.20
N LYS A 187 -22.05 2.55 0.30
CA LYS A 187 -21.87 1.34 -0.51
C LYS A 187 -23.07 1.14 -1.42
N ASP A 188 -22.81 0.97 -2.69
CA ASP A 188 -23.80 0.60 -3.71
C ASP A 188 -23.55 -0.85 -4.15
N THR A 189 -24.58 -1.66 -4.08
CA THR A 189 -24.54 -3.07 -4.49
C THR A 189 -25.48 -3.34 -5.69
N THR A 190 -26.03 -2.29 -6.28
CA THR A 190 -27.07 -2.39 -7.31
C THR A 190 -26.54 -2.11 -8.71
N ASN A 191 -25.64 -1.15 -8.87
CA ASN A 191 -25.17 -0.69 -10.17
C ASN A 191 -24.10 -1.60 -10.79
N ILE A 192 -23.26 -2.25 -9.97
CA ILE A 192 -22.27 -3.23 -10.46
C ILE A 192 -22.59 -4.58 -9.85
N THR A 193 -23.14 -5.49 -10.66
CA THR A 193 -23.52 -6.85 -10.23
C THR A 193 -22.60 -7.94 -10.79
N ALA A 194 -21.72 -7.59 -11.73
CA ALA A 194 -20.75 -8.49 -12.36
C ALA A 194 -19.53 -7.69 -12.82
N ASN A 195 -18.46 -8.40 -13.19
CA ASN A 195 -17.26 -7.78 -13.73
C ASN A 195 -17.55 -6.94 -14.97
N ILE A 196 -17.08 -5.70 -14.97
CA ILE A 196 -17.34 -4.73 -16.04
C ILE A 196 -16.78 -5.20 -17.40
N SER A 197 -15.66 -5.93 -17.39
CA SER A 197 -15.05 -6.49 -18.62
C SER A 197 -15.96 -7.45 -19.38
N GLY A 198 -16.90 -8.11 -18.69
CA GLY A 198 -17.86 -9.02 -19.27
C GLY A 198 -19.10 -8.35 -19.92
N LEU A 199 -19.30 -7.07 -19.71
CA LEU A 199 -20.51 -6.36 -20.20
C LEU A 199 -20.49 -6.16 -21.72
N SER A 200 -21.71 -6.11 -22.29
CA SER A 200 -21.91 -5.74 -23.70
C SER A 200 -21.69 -4.24 -23.93
N ALA A 201 -21.51 -3.82 -25.17
CA ALA A 201 -21.29 -2.40 -25.49
C ALA A 201 -22.46 -1.49 -25.07
N ASN A 202 -23.72 -1.96 -25.20
CA ASN A 202 -24.90 -1.19 -24.82
C ASN A 202 -25.00 -1.06 -23.28
N ASP A 203 -24.77 -2.15 -22.55
CA ASP A 203 -24.79 -2.16 -21.08
C ASP A 203 -23.69 -1.26 -20.49
N PHE A 204 -22.59 -1.14 -21.21
CA PHE A 204 -21.47 -0.30 -20.84
C PHE A 204 -21.81 1.19 -20.80
N GLN A 205 -22.53 1.70 -21.80
CA GLN A 205 -22.98 3.10 -21.82
C GLN A 205 -23.97 3.39 -20.69
N THR A 206 -24.90 2.47 -20.47
CA THR A 206 -25.87 2.57 -19.39
C THR A 206 -25.18 2.54 -18.02
N LEU A 207 -24.16 1.68 -17.85
CA LEU A 207 -23.39 1.60 -16.62
C LEU A 207 -22.69 2.93 -16.29
N VAL A 208 -22.00 3.54 -17.26
CA VAL A 208 -21.28 4.81 -16.99
C VAL A 208 -22.23 5.89 -16.50
N ALA A 209 -23.39 6.02 -17.13
CA ALA A 209 -24.42 6.99 -16.70
C ALA A 209 -24.95 6.66 -15.30
N ALA A 210 -25.17 5.38 -14.99
CA ALA A 210 -25.64 4.94 -13.68
C ALA A 210 -24.61 5.19 -12.57
N LEU A 211 -23.34 4.89 -12.81
CA LEU A 211 -22.25 5.12 -11.84
C LEU A 211 -22.10 6.61 -11.51
N LEU A 212 -22.08 7.46 -12.53
CA LEU A 212 -21.97 8.91 -12.35
C LEU A 212 -23.22 9.50 -11.71
N GLY A 213 -24.40 9.02 -12.08
CA GLY A 213 -25.66 9.42 -11.45
C GLY A 213 -25.72 9.07 -9.96
N ALA A 214 -25.28 7.85 -9.58
CA ALA A 214 -25.18 7.43 -8.20
C ALA A 214 -24.16 8.27 -7.41
N TYR A 215 -23.00 8.54 -7.99
CA TYR A 215 -21.99 9.41 -7.37
C TYR A 215 -22.51 10.84 -7.19
N PHE A 216 -23.12 11.42 -8.21
CA PHE A 216 -23.67 12.77 -8.15
C PHE A 216 -24.76 12.89 -7.08
N THR A 217 -25.58 11.87 -6.92
CA THR A 217 -26.57 11.81 -5.84
C THR A 217 -25.89 11.71 -4.48
N ASN A 218 -24.86 10.88 -4.34
CA ASN A 218 -24.11 10.71 -3.08
C ASN A 218 -23.37 11.99 -2.66
N SER A 219 -22.79 12.71 -3.62
CA SER A 219 -22.06 13.97 -3.37
C SER A 219 -22.99 15.19 -3.29
N ASN A 220 -24.29 15.03 -3.42
CA ASN A 220 -25.26 16.15 -3.56
C ASN A 220 -24.88 17.15 -4.65
N GLY A 221 -24.21 16.68 -5.71
CA GLY A 221 -23.78 17.52 -6.82
C GLY A 221 -22.66 18.52 -6.50
N THR A 222 -21.98 18.37 -5.36
CA THR A 222 -20.96 19.33 -4.92
C THR A 222 -19.66 19.19 -5.69
N GLU A 223 -19.25 17.97 -6.00
CA GLU A 223 -17.97 17.67 -6.65
C GLU A 223 -18.12 16.53 -7.66
N MET A 224 -17.30 16.57 -8.72
CA MET A 224 -17.20 15.49 -9.70
C MET A 224 -16.00 14.58 -9.36
N PRO A 225 -16.12 13.26 -9.61
CA PRO A 225 -15.01 12.35 -9.35
C PRO A 225 -13.90 12.57 -10.37
N ASN A 226 -12.68 12.27 -9.95
CA ASN A 226 -11.49 12.33 -10.81
C ASN A 226 -10.77 10.99 -10.95
N THR A 227 -11.12 10.01 -10.12
CA THR A 227 -10.44 8.71 -10.09
C THR A 227 -11.45 7.57 -9.92
N PHE A 228 -11.29 6.55 -10.74
CA PHE A 228 -12.03 5.29 -10.65
C PHE A 228 -11.08 4.14 -10.42
N LEU A 229 -11.25 3.43 -9.31
CA LEU A 229 -10.51 2.22 -8.99
C LEU A 229 -11.33 0.99 -9.34
N MET A 230 -10.66 -0.01 -9.88
CA MET A 230 -11.27 -1.28 -10.21
C MET A 230 -10.39 -2.47 -9.83
N PRO A 231 -10.96 -3.67 -9.66
CA PRO A 231 -10.20 -4.89 -9.46
C PRO A 231 -9.18 -5.12 -10.58
N MET A 232 -7.97 -5.55 -10.24
CA MET A 232 -6.89 -5.70 -11.23
C MET A 232 -7.24 -6.67 -12.35
N ASN A 233 -7.94 -7.77 -12.05
CA ASN A 233 -8.34 -8.74 -13.07
C ASN A 233 -9.32 -8.13 -14.08
N ASP A 234 -10.26 -7.34 -13.58
CA ASP A 234 -11.24 -6.67 -14.43
C ASP A 234 -10.60 -5.56 -15.28
N TYR A 235 -9.66 -4.82 -14.67
CA TYR A 235 -8.85 -3.81 -15.38
C TYR A 235 -8.06 -4.43 -16.55
N LEU A 236 -7.39 -5.57 -16.31
CA LEU A 236 -6.64 -6.29 -17.35
C LEU A 236 -7.60 -6.87 -18.40
N GLY A 237 -8.75 -7.41 -18.00
CA GLY A 237 -9.78 -7.88 -18.92
C GLY A 237 -10.28 -6.78 -19.83
N MET A 238 -10.48 -5.58 -19.31
CA MET A 238 -10.91 -4.42 -20.09
C MET A 238 -9.83 -3.87 -21.02
N ALA A 239 -8.58 -3.89 -20.58
CA ALA A 239 -7.44 -3.46 -21.39
C ALA A 239 -7.20 -4.41 -22.59
N ALA A 240 -7.43 -5.71 -22.39
CA ALA A 240 -7.21 -6.74 -23.39
C ALA A 240 -8.39 -6.91 -24.37
N ALA A 241 -9.62 -6.61 -23.94
CA ALA A 241 -10.83 -6.89 -24.70
C ALA A 241 -11.09 -5.82 -25.78
N ALA A 242 -10.79 -6.13 -27.03
CA ALA A 242 -11.37 -5.41 -28.15
C ALA A 242 -12.87 -5.78 -28.27
N SER A 243 -13.76 -4.80 -28.24
CA SER A 243 -15.17 -5.02 -28.53
C SER A 243 -15.39 -5.09 -30.03
N SER A 244 -16.26 -6.00 -30.50
CA SER A 244 -16.69 -6.01 -31.91
C SER A 244 -17.36 -4.72 -32.33
N ALA A 245 -17.94 -3.97 -31.38
CA ALA A 245 -18.54 -2.65 -31.64
C ALA A 245 -17.48 -1.52 -31.71
N TYR A 246 -16.30 -1.73 -31.17
CA TYR A 246 -15.19 -0.74 -31.14
C TYR A 246 -13.87 -1.43 -31.50
N PRO A 247 -13.67 -1.86 -32.75
CA PRO A 247 -12.53 -2.69 -33.13
C PRO A 247 -11.18 -1.97 -33.05
N MET A 248 -11.17 -0.64 -32.94
CA MET A 248 -9.97 0.18 -32.89
C MET A 248 -9.54 0.57 -31.48
N ASN A 249 -10.41 0.43 -30.48
CA ASN A 249 -10.16 0.90 -29.12
C ASN A 249 -10.44 -0.21 -28.08
N SER A 250 -9.68 -0.26 -27.02
CA SER A 250 -9.98 -1.15 -25.88
C SER A 250 -11.23 -0.67 -25.13
N LYS A 251 -11.92 -1.59 -24.44
CA LYS A 251 -13.05 -1.21 -23.57
C LYS A 251 -12.62 -0.19 -22.51
N LEU A 252 -11.38 -0.30 -21.99
CA LEU A 252 -10.82 0.62 -21.01
C LEU A 252 -10.69 2.04 -21.57
N GLU A 253 -10.21 2.19 -22.80
CA GLU A 253 -10.06 3.51 -23.43
C GLU A 253 -11.42 4.17 -23.66
N TYR A 254 -12.40 3.38 -24.09
CA TYR A 254 -13.77 3.87 -24.22
C TYR A 254 -14.37 4.34 -22.89
N LEU A 255 -14.21 3.54 -21.83
CA LEU A 255 -14.65 3.91 -20.47
C LEU A 255 -13.98 5.21 -20.01
N LEU A 256 -12.68 5.31 -20.18
CA LEU A 256 -11.93 6.50 -19.81
C LEU A 256 -12.40 7.74 -20.57
N LYS A 257 -12.67 7.59 -21.87
CA LYS A 257 -13.19 8.68 -22.71
C LYS A 257 -14.58 9.10 -22.27
N ALA A 258 -15.48 8.16 -22.02
CA ALA A 258 -16.82 8.44 -21.53
C ALA A 258 -16.82 9.18 -20.18
N PHE A 259 -15.99 8.76 -19.24
CA PHE A 259 -15.84 9.48 -17.97
C PHE A 259 -15.32 10.89 -18.16
N LYS A 260 -14.29 11.08 -18.99
CA LYS A 260 -13.73 12.41 -19.26
C LYS A 260 -14.74 13.36 -19.92
N GLU A 261 -15.52 12.87 -20.86
CA GLU A 261 -16.53 13.67 -21.55
C GLU A 261 -17.68 14.08 -20.62
N ILE A 262 -18.16 13.16 -19.80
CA ILE A 262 -19.30 13.43 -18.91
C ILE A 262 -18.88 14.28 -17.71
N THR A 263 -17.74 14.01 -17.11
CA THR A 263 -17.25 14.80 -15.96
C THR A 263 -16.64 16.14 -16.36
N GLY A 264 -16.32 16.32 -17.64
CA GLY A 264 -15.56 17.50 -18.11
C GLY A 264 -14.10 17.55 -17.61
N ASN A 265 -13.63 16.49 -16.95
CA ASN A 265 -12.30 16.43 -16.37
C ASN A 265 -11.32 15.67 -17.27
N ALA A 266 -10.48 16.39 -18.01
CA ALA A 266 -9.44 15.79 -18.85
C ALA A 266 -8.41 14.97 -18.05
N GLY A 267 -8.26 15.24 -16.76
CA GLY A 267 -7.34 14.55 -15.84
C GLY A 267 -7.91 13.28 -15.19
N PHE A 268 -9.13 12.86 -15.54
CA PHE A 268 -9.74 11.65 -14.99
C PHE A 268 -8.87 10.41 -15.22
N LYS A 269 -8.72 9.58 -14.17
CA LYS A 269 -7.87 8.39 -14.19
C LYS A 269 -8.66 7.14 -13.83
N ILE A 270 -8.42 6.07 -14.56
CA ILE A 270 -8.88 4.71 -14.19
C ILE A 270 -7.65 3.91 -13.78
N LYS A 271 -7.70 3.26 -12.62
CA LYS A 271 -6.58 2.49 -12.08
C LYS A 271 -7.03 1.11 -11.64
N GLY A 272 -6.25 0.10 -12.02
CA GLY A 272 -6.40 -1.26 -11.50
C GLY A 272 -5.65 -1.42 -10.19
N LEU A 273 -6.29 -2.01 -9.18
CA LEU A 273 -5.72 -2.23 -7.87
C LEU A 273 -6.02 -3.65 -7.39
N ALA A 274 -4.98 -4.41 -7.00
CA ALA A 274 -5.17 -5.77 -6.52
C ALA A 274 -5.98 -5.84 -5.21
N TYR A 275 -5.88 -4.82 -4.36
CA TYR A 275 -6.66 -4.74 -3.11
C TYR A 275 -8.18 -4.62 -3.33
N CYS A 276 -8.59 -4.21 -4.50
CA CYS A 276 -10.00 -4.17 -4.89
C CYS A 276 -10.57 -5.56 -5.27
N GLN A 277 -9.69 -6.56 -5.45
CA GLN A 277 -10.05 -7.91 -5.87
C GLN A 277 -10.36 -8.82 -4.68
N SER A 278 -11.45 -9.58 -4.75
CA SER A 278 -11.89 -10.49 -3.67
C SER A 278 -10.81 -11.48 -3.22
N THR A 279 -10.13 -12.12 -4.16
CA THR A 279 -9.06 -13.10 -3.86
C THR A 279 -7.88 -12.50 -3.11
N PHE A 280 -7.65 -11.19 -3.26
CA PHE A 280 -6.53 -10.51 -2.61
C PHE A 280 -6.94 -9.88 -1.27
N ASN A 281 -8.18 -9.44 -1.12
CA ASN A 281 -8.66 -8.78 0.08
C ASN A 281 -9.39 -9.72 1.06
N ALA A 282 -9.68 -10.98 0.65
CA ALA A 282 -10.31 -11.99 1.49
C ALA A 282 -9.59 -12.19 2.83
N GLY A 283 -10.33 -12.11 3.92
CA GLY A 283 -9.82 -12.27 5.28
C GLY A 283 -8.80 -11.22 5.75
N ARG A 284 -8.47 -10.22 4.94
CA ARG A 284 -7.53 -9.14 5.31
C ARG A 284 -8.21 -7.99 6.03
N SER A 285 -9.51 -7.79 5.81
CA SER A 285 -10.29 -6.75 6.45
C SER A 285 -11.66 -7.27 6.87
N THR A 286 -12.13 -6.86 8.05
CA THR A 286 -13.48 -7.21 8.53
C THR A 286 -14.58 -6.54 7.71
N ALA A 287 -14.30 -5.37 7.13
CA ALA A 287 -15.27 -4.63 6.31
C ALA A 287 -15.52 -5.26 4.93
N LEU A 288 -14.62 -6.15 4.48
CA LEU A 288 -14.70 -6.83 3.18
C LEU A 288 -15.12 -8.30 3.31
N GLY A 289 -15.32 -8.77 4.55
CA GLY A 289 -15.75 -10.14 4.82
C GLY A 289 -14.65 -11.20 4.70
N ALA A 290 -14.99 -12.44 5.05
CA ALA A 290 -14.06 -13.57 5.00
C ALA A 290 -13.71 -13.99 3.58
N ASP A 291 -14.70 -13.97 2.69
CA ASP A 291 -14.57 -14.38 1.28
C ASP A 291 -14.05 -13.25 0.38
N GLY A 292 -14.00 -12.02 0.92
CA GLY A 292 -13.62 -10.84 0.16
C GLY A 292 -14.74 -10.36 -0.79
N LEU A 293 -14.58 -9.15 -1.30
CA LEU A 293 -15.52 -8.54 -2.24
C LEU A 293 -14.76 -7.99 -3.45
N GLN A 294 -15.40 -8.02 -4.61
CA GLN A 294 -14.99 -7.20 -5.75
C GLN A 294 -15.48 -5.79 -5.48
N ARG A 295 -14.57 -4.88 -5.14
CA ARG A 295 -14.88 -3.50 -4.80
C ARG A 295 -14.34 -2.56 -5.87
N TYR A 296 -15.22 -1.73 -6.41
CA TYR A 296 -14.86 -0.58 -7.22
C TYR A 296 -15.02 0.67 -6.36
N CYS A 297 -14.22 1.68 -6.62
CA CYS A 297 -14.29 2.92 -5.87
C CYS A 297 -14.24 4.11 -6.84
N LEU A 298 -15.26 4.94 -6.81
CA LEU A 298 -15.32 6.20 -7.55
C LEU A 298 -15.16 7.33 -6.56
N TYR A 299 -14.15 8.18 -6.73
CA TYR A 299 -13.85 9.22 -5.75
C TYR A 299 -13.11 10.41 -6.34
N ASN A 300 -13.10 11.50 -5.58
CA ASN A 300 -12.27 12.66 -5.83
C ASN A 300 -10.94 12.50 -5.09
N ASN A 301 -9.85 12.26 -5.84
CA ASN A 301 -8.50 12.16 -5.27
C ASN A 301 -7.95 13.56 -5.00
N ASN A 302 -8.23 14.07 -3.81
CA ASN A 302 -7.78 15.36 -3.30
C ASN A 302 -7.36 15.22 -1.84
N ALA A 303 -6.43 16.06 -1.39
CA ALA A 303 -5.96 16.08 0.00
C ALA A 303 -7.07 16.42 1.02
N GLU A 304 -8.11 17.13 0.58
CA GLU A 304 -9.27 17.46 1.40
C GLU A 304 -10.30 16.32 1.48
N THR A 305 -10.25 15.36 0.56
CA THR A 305 -11.16 14.20 0.53
C THR A 305 -10.56 13.01 1.24
N CYS A 306 -9.34 12.61 0.85
CA CYS A 306 -8.65 11.47 1.44
C CYS A 306 -7.15 11.72 1.56
N ARG A 307 -6.60 11.44 2.76
CA ARG A 307 -5.20 11.64 3.07
C ARG A 307 -4.67 10.56 3.99
N MET A 308 -3.42 10.20 3.81
CA MET A 308 -2.64 9.39 4.73
C MET A 308 -1.46 10.21 5.25
N ASP A 309 -1.22 10.17 6.55
CA ASP A 309 -0.08 10.86 7.16
C ASP A 309 0.96 9.84 7.62
N ILE A 310 2.23 10.14 7.33
CA ILE A 310 3.39 9.37 7.76
C ILE A 310 4.28 10.30 8.60
N PRO A 311 3.96 10.48 9.92
CA PRO A 311 4.69 11.40 10.78
C PRO A 311 6.18 11.11 10.87
N VAL A 312 6.54 9.83 10.90
CA VAL A 312 7.93 9.36 10.87
C VAL A 312 8.07 8.29 9.82
N ASP A 313 8.81 8.57 8.76
CA ASP A 313 9.14 7.57 7.76
C ASP A 313 10.08 6.50 8.33
N PHE A 314 10.31 5.43 7.56
CA PHE A 314 11.20 4.35 7.94
C PHE A 314 12.56 4.87 8.41
N ALA A 315 12.86 4.65 9.67
CA ALA A 315 14.13 5.03 10.28
C ALA A 315 14.75 3.83 11.01
N ILE A 316 16.07 3.82 11.08
CA ILE A 316 16.85 2.79 11.76
C ILE A 316 17.59 3.44 12.92
N ALA A 317 17.39 2.95 14.14
CA ALA A 317 18.19 3.33 15.28
C ALA A 317 19.58 2.72 15.18
N ALA A 318 20.58 3.45 15.69
CA ALA A 318 21.93 2.93 15.77
C ALA A 318 21.96 1.60 16.53
N PRO A 319 22.62 0.56 15.97
CA PRO A 319 22.66 -0.73 16.63
C PRO A 319 23.46 -0.66 17.94
N GLY A 320 22.91 -1.27 18.97
CA GLY A 320 23.58 -1.44 20.26
C GLY A 320 24.09 -2.86 20.47
N THR A 321 25.10 -3.03 21.31
CA THR A 321 25.56 -4.34 21.75
C THR A 321 24.65 -4.90 22.84
N ALA A 322 24.18 -6.14 22.70
CA ALA A 322 23.44 -6.79 23.76
C ALA A 322 24.39 -7.41 24.81
N ASP A 323 25.48 -8.05 24.37
CA ASP A 323 26.49 -8.68 25.19
C ASP A 323 27.79 -8.92 24.39
N ASN A 324 28.40 -7.88 23.87
CA ASN A 324 29.65 -7.89 23.09
C ASN A 324 29.82 -8.93 21.96
N PHE A 325 28.91 -9.90 21.88
CA PHE A 325 28.88 -10.97 20.89
C PHE A 325 27.69 -10.84 19.91
N TYR A 326 26.59 -10.19 20.39
CA TYR A 326 25.38 -9.92 19.62
C TYR A 326 25.12 -8.43 19.52
N TRP A 327 24.73 -7.99 18.34
CA TRP A 327 24.24 -6.63 18.11
C TRP A 327 22.76 -6.67 17.81
N LYS A 328 22.04 -5.71 18.36
CA LYS A 328 20.63 -5.48 18.10
C LYS A 328 20.42 -4.10 17.50
N GLY A 329 19.66 -4.01 16.43
CA GLY A 329 19.17 -2.77 15.87
C GLY A 329 17.64 -2.79 15.84
N VAL A 330 17.03 -1.62 15.78
CA VAL A 330 15.58 -1.44 15.68
C VAL A 330 15.28 -0.53 14.51
N ALA A 331 14.40 -0.95 13.64
CA ALA A 331 13.76 -0.09 12.66
C ALA A 331 12.40 0.35 13.19
N TYR A 332 12.03 1.60 12.98
CA TYR A 332 10.78 2.17 13.45
C TYR A 332 10.21 3.17 12.45
N GLY A 333 8.94 3.47 12.60
CA GLY A 333 8.23 4.49 11.86
C GLY A 333 6.85 4.72 12.43
N GLN A 334 6.21 5.82 12.02
CA GLN A 334 4.85 6.18 12.45
C GLN A 334 4.00 6.48 11.23
N PHE A 335 2.75 6.04 11.28
CA PHE A 335 1.79 6.24 10.19
C PHE A 335 0.36 6.29 10.74
N THR A 336 -0.54 6.82 9.91
CA THR A 336 -1.99 6.73 10.12
C THR A 336 -2.61 5.78 9.10
N GLY A 337 -3.91 5.49 9.23
CA GLY A 337 -4.70 4.93 8.14
C GLY A 337 -5.02 5.99 7.07
N CYS A 338 -5.90 5.64 6.14
CA CYS A 338 -6.46 6.60 5.21
C CYS A 338 -7.58 7.40 5.91
N SER A 339 -7.32 8.65 6.21
CA SER A 339 -8.30 9.58 6.75
C SER A 339 -9.17 10.12 5.64
N ILE A 340 -10.48 9.89 5.72
CA ILE A 340 -11.47 10.37 4.75
C ILE A 340 -12.24 11.49 5.42
N TYR A 341 -12.04 12.73 4.96
CA TYR A 341 -12.67 13.92 5.52
C TYR A 341 -14.02 14.24 4.88
N ARG A 342 -14.19 13.87 3.61
CA ARG A 342 -15.42 14.08 2.84
C ARG A 342 -15.97 12.75 2.32
N PRO A 343 -16.64 11.94 3.16
CA PRO A 343 -17.11 10.61 2.75
C PRO A 343 -18.15 10.65 1.61
N ALA A 344 -18.87 11.76 1.46
CA ALA A 344 -19.81 11.95 0.35
C ALA A 344 -19.13 12.03 -1.03
N GLU A 345 -17.86 12.37 -1.09
CA GLU A 345 -17.05 12.42 -2.33
C GLU A 345 -16.40 11.08 -2.69
N ILE A 346 -16.77 10.00 -1.98
CA ILE A 346 -16.31 8.64 -2.23
C ILE A 346 -17.54 7.72 -2.30
N LEU A 347 -17.58 6.84 -3.27
CA LEU A 347 -18.64 5.85 -3.41
C LEU A 347 -18.04 4.48 -3.74
N TYR A 348 -18.42 3.47 -2.96
CA TYR A 348 -18.04 2.09 -3.21
C TYR A 348 -19.14 1.37 -4.00
N PHE A 349 -18.71 0.56 -4.96
CA PHE A 349 -19.57 -0.38 -5.66
C PHE A 349 -19.06 -1.79 -5.38
N ASP A 350 -19.89 -2.60 -4.77
CA ASP A 350 -19.52 -3.93 -4.32
C ASP A 350 -20.35 -4.99 -5.02
N HIS A 351 -19.72 -6.07 -5.46
CA HIS A 351 -20.42 -7.29 -5.83
C HIS A 351 -19.68 -8.52 -5.30
N ALA A 352 -20.42 -9.62 -5.11
CA ALA A 352 -19.83 -10.90 -4.78
C ALA A 352 -18.91 -11.38 -5.92
N ALA A 353 -17.85 -12.14 -5.55
CA ALA A 353 -16.90 -12.68 -6.51
C ALA A 353 -17.48 -13.81 -7.34
#